data_3e14a9e9754bd2a656def0115fe4616f
#
_entry.id   3e14a9e9754bd2a656def0115fe4616f
#
_cell.length_a   1.000
_cell.length_b   1.000
_cell.length_c   1.000
_cell.angle_alpha   90.00
_cell.angle_beta   90.00
_cell.angle_gamma   90.00
#
_symmetry.space_group_name_H-M   'P 1'
#
loop_
_entity.id
_entity.type
_entity.pdbx_description
1 polymer ?
#
loop_
_entity_poly.entity_id
_entity_poly.type
_entity_poly.pdbx_seq_one_letter_code
_entity_poly.pdbx_strand_id
1 'polypeptide(L)'
;EPVPPTAPEKPVPAPAGVATIGRLTHQDIPAICALFKKVWDGYRGELPPEMLKILVPTPLEFTSGMETVTYFAARRDNRFVGVVGVEVENGSGHIVTLLVDPEQRRQGIARQLAQAALEWARHANVNSVWVDPLAKFTAAQSLFRALGFTETGLLHRRMWNEDVRLFERVLER
;
A
#
# COMPACT_ATOMS: atom_id res chain seq x y z
N GLU A 1 -18.82 56.42 -11.55
CA GLU A 1 -18.54 55.29 -12.42
C GLU A 1 -18.84 53.98 -11.66
N PRO A 2 -19.65 53.08 -12.21
CA PRO A 2 -19.96 51.81 -11.53
C PRO A 2 -18.76 50.84 -11.62
N VAL A 3 -18.36 50.29 -10.48
CA VAL A 3 -17.36 49.23 -10.36
C VAL A 3 -17.87 47.99 -11.12
N PRO A 4 -17.03 47.38 -12.01
CA PRO A 4 -17.47 46.17 -12.73
C PRO A 4 -17.62 45.00 -11.74
N PRO A 5 -18.58 44.07 -11.99
CA PRO A 5 -18.79 42.93 -11.12
C PRO A 5 -17.57 42.01 -11.16
N THR A 6 -17.05 41.72 -9.98
CA THR A 6 -15.98 40.71 -9.75
C THR A 6 -16.43 39.36 -10.32
N ALA A 7 -15.61 38.76 -11.15
CA ALA A 7 -15.85 37.41 -11.65
C ALA A 7 -15.99 36.43 -10.47
N PRO A 8 -16.86 35.42 -10.59
CA PRO A 8 -17.03 34.44 -9.51
C PRO A 8 -15.70 33.74 -9.24
N GLU A 9 -15.19 33.86 -8.01
CA GLU A 9 -14.07 33.08 -7.53
C GLU A 9 -14.35 31.60 -7.75
N LYS A 10 -13.41 30.92 -8.39
CA LYS A 10 -13.46 29.43 -8.46
C LYS A 10 -13.57 28.91 -7.04
N PRO A 11 -14.51 27.99 -6.77
CA PRO A 11 -14.63 27.41 -5.45
C PRO A 11 -13.28 26.78 -5.03
N VAL A 12 -12.74 27.27 -3.93
CA VAL A 12 -11.58 26.67 -3.28
C VAL A 12 -11.97 25.23 -2.95
N PRO A 13 -11.24 24.22 -3.45
CA PRO A 13 -11.56 22.83 -3.12
C PRO A 13 -11.51 22.69 -1.60
N ALA A 14 -12.59 22.13 -1.03
CA ALA A 14 -12.63 21.82 0.40
C ALA A 14 -11.37 21.02 0.77
N PRO A 15 -10.77 21.27 1.95
CA PRO A 15 -9.61 20.50 2.38
C PRO A 15 -9.95 19.04 2.31
N ALA A 16 -9.11 18.26 1.60
CA ALA A 16 -9.31 16.82 1.43
C ALA A 16 -9.54 16.19 2.81
N GLY A 17 -10.66 15.50 2.99
CA GLY A 17 -11.00 14.85 4.24
C GLY A 17 -9.85 13.95 4.73
N VAL A 18 -9.77 13.72 6.02
CA VAL A 18 -8.78 12.80 6.60
C VAL A 18 -9.04 11.40 6.04
N ALA A 19 -7.98 10.70 5.60
CA ALA A 19 -8.12 9.33 5.14
C ALA A 19 -8.52 8.43 6.33
N THR A 20 -9.50 7.55 6.11
CA THR A 20 -9.93 6.55 7.09
C THR A 20 -9.44 5.18 6.66
N ILE A 21 -8.93 4.39 7.63
CA ILE A 21 -8.46 3.02 7.39
C ILE A 21 -9.56 2.05 7.81
N GLY A 22 -9.88 1.12 6.94
CA GLY A 22 -10.88 0.07 7.19
C GLY A 22 -10.54 -1.23 6.48
N ARG A 23 -11.10 -2.32 6.99
CA ARG A 23 -10.92 -3.65 6.39
C ARG A 23 -11.67 -3.74 5.07
N LEU A 24 -11.05 -4.35 4.05
CA LEU A 24 -11.70 -4.61 2.76
C LEU A 24 -12.72 -5.74 2.86
N THR A 25 -13.78 -5.59 2.09
CA THR A 25 -14.80 -6.60 1.85
C THR A 25 -14.84 -7.01 0.38
N HIS A 26 -15.55 -8.08 0.06
CA HIS A 26 -15.69 -8.54 -1.33
C HIS A 26 -16.35 -7.51 -2.26
N GLN A 27 -17.18 -6.64 -1.73
CA GLN A 27 -17.82 -5.56 -2.51
C GLN A 27 -16.82 -4.50 -3.00
N ASP A 28 -15.68 -4.38 -2.34
CA ASP A 28 -14.65 -3.39 -2.64
C ASP A 28 -13.70 -3.84 -3.77
N ILE A 29 -13.73 -5.13 -4.13
CA ILE A 29 -12.75 -5.74 -5.04
C ILE A 29 -12.59 -5.01 -6.37
N PRO A 30 -13.66 -4.65 -7.11
CA PRO A 30 -13.48 -3.96 -8.39
C PRO A 30 -12.75 -2.63 -8.25
N ALA A 31 -13.08 -1.84 -7.23
CA ALA A 31 -12.44 -0.55 -6.98
C ALA A 31 -10.99 -0.68 -6.53
N ILE A 32 -10.69 -1.70 -5.72
CA ILE A 32 -9.32 -2.00 -5.29
C ILE A 32 -8.45 -2.49 -6.45
N CYS A 33 -8.96 -3.37 -7.30
CA CYS A 33 -8.22 -3.81 -8.50
C CYS A 33 -7.91 -2.62 -9.43
N ALA A 34 -8.83 -1.67 -9.55
CA ALA A 34 -8.59 -0.43 -10.29
C ALA A 34 -7.46 0.42 -9.66
N LEU A 35 -7.37 0.47 -8.32
CA LEU A 35 -6.27 1.14 -7.63
C LEU A 35 -4.93 0.45 -7.91
N PHE A 36 -4.85 -0.88 -7.82
CA PHE A 36 -3.65 -1.64 -8.18
C PHE A 36 -3.20 -1.31 -9.60
N LYS A 37 -4.14 -1.34 -10.55
CA LYS A 37 -3.84 -1.00 -11.95
C LYS A 37 -3.31 0.41 -12.08
N LYS A 38 -3.95 1.40 -11.47
CA LYS A 38 -3.52 2.81 -11.52
C LYS A 38 -2.09 2.97 -11.00
N VAL A 39 -1.77 2.36 -9.86
CA VAL A 39 -0.44 2.46 -9.24
C VAL A 39 0.62 1.81 -10.12
N TRP A 40 0.40 0.56 -10.53
CA TRP A 40 1.40 -0.20 -11.28
C TRP A 40 1.55 0.22 -12.74
N ASP A 41 0.50 0.77 -13.36
CA ASP A 41 0.61 1.38 -14.69
C ASP A 41 1.63 2.54 -14.72
N GLY A 42 1.84 3.21 -13.60
CA GLY A 42 2.87 4.24 -13.44
C GLY A 42 4.31 3.73 -13.57
N TYR A 43 4.52 2.42 -13.44
CA TYR A 43 5.85 1.79 -13.53
C TYR A 43 6.12 1.10 -14.88
N ARG A 44 5.27 1.33 -15.87
CA ARG A 44 5.50 0.84 -17.25
C ARG A 44 6.79 1.45 -17.79
N GLY A 45 7.67 0.58 -18.31
CA GLY A 45 9.01 0.97 -18.76
C GLY A 45 10.07 0.98 -17.66
N GLU A 46 9.69 0.96 -16.39
CA GLU A 46 10.62 0.86 -15.25
C GLU A 46 10.72 -0.57 -14.69
N LEU A 47 9.61 -1.30 -14.74
CA LEU A 47 9.53 -2.69 -14.30
C LEU A 47 9.24 -3.63 -15.49
N PRO A 48 9.70 -4.90 -15.41
CA PRO A 48 9.43 -5.90 -16.44
C PRO A 48 7.91 -6.11 -16.65
N PRO A 49 7.43 -6.24 -17.91
CA PRO A 49 6.00 -6.44 -18.18
C PRO A 49 5.41 -7.68 -17.49
N GLU A 50 6.17 -8.75 -17.37
CA GLU A 50 5.76 -10.00 -16.70
C GLU A 50 5.51 -9.77 -15.22
N MET A 51 6.33 -8.93 -14.57
CA MET A 51 6.15 -8.53 -13.18
C MET A 51 4.88 -7.68 -13.01
N LEU A 52 4.69 -6.67 -13.86
CA LEU A 52 3.51 -5.82 -13.82
C LEU A 52 2.22 -6.62 -14.00
N LYS A 53 2.22 -7.63 -14.85
CA LYS A 53 1.07 -8.52 -15.06
C LYS A 53 0.65 -9.25 -13.77
N ILE A 54 1.61 -9.65 -12.95
CA ILE A 54 1.34 -10.34 -11.67
C ILE A 54 0.96 -9.35 -10.57
N LEU A 55 1.55 -8.16 -10.56
CA LEU A 55 1.26 -7.13 -9.56
C LEU A 55 -0.13 -6.50 -9.70
N VAL A 56 -0.76 -6.62 -10.87
CA VAL A 56 -2.14 -6.13 -11.12
C VAL A 56 -3.10 -7.33 -11.13
N PRO A 57 -3.71 -7.67 -9.99
CA PRO A 57 -4.59 -8.83 -9.91
C PRO A 57 -5.90 -8.60 -10.67
N THR A 58 -6.42 -9.66 -11.25
CA THR A 58 -7.82 -9.72 -11.66
C THR A 58 -8.73 -9.80 -10.42
N PRO A 59 -10.03 -9.46 -10.53
CA PRO A 59 -10.96 -9.64 -9.42
C PRO A 59 -11.01 -11.06 -8.86
N LEU A 60 -10.87 -12.07 -9.71
CA LEU A 60 -10.86 -13.48 -9.29
C LEU A 60 -9.59 -13.81 -8.49
N GLU A 61 -8.43 -13.39 -8.96
CA GLU A 61 -7.15 -13.58 -8.27
C GLU A 61 -7.13 -12.85 -6.91
N PHE A 62 -7.68 -11.63 -6.87
CA PHE A 62 -7.79 -10.88 -5.63
C PHE A 62 -8.73 -11.57 -4.63
N THR A 63 -9.87 -12.08 -5.10
CA THR A 63 -10.82 -12.84 -4.28
C THR A 63 -10.15 -14.06 -3.66
N SER A 64 -9.42 -14.83 -4.46
CA SER A 64 -8.66 -15.99 -3.97
C SER A 64 -7.59 -15.58 -2.96
N GLY A 65 -6.89 -14.47 -3.20
CA GLY A 65 -5.89 -13.93 -2.28
C GLY A 65 -6.47 -13.56 -0.92
N MET A 66 -7.72 -13.12 -0.85
CA MET A 66 -8.38 -12.77 0.41
C MET A 66 -8.64 -13.96 1.35
N GLU A 67 -8.46 -15.20 0.88
CA GLU A 67 -8.55 -16.39 1.73
C GLU A 67 -7.39 -16.46 2.73
N THR A 68 -6.22 -15.96 2.37
CA THR A 68 -5.01 -15.98 3.21
C THR A 68 -4.53 -14.60 3.62
N VAL A 69 -4.77 -13.58 2.80
CA VAL A 69 -4.33 -12.20 3.05
C VAL A 69 -5.48 -11.37 3.60
N THR A 70 -5.22 -10.68 4.71
CA THR A 70 -6.11 -9.65 5.23
C THR A 70 -5.71 -8.30 4.63
N TYR A 71 -6.68 -7.61 4.04
CA TYR A 71 -6.45 -6.30 3.43
C TYR A 71 -7.11 -5.18 4.22
N PHE A 72 -6.37 -4.09 4.41
CA PHE A 72 -6.88 -2.81 4.88
C PHE A 72 -6.72 -1.78 3.78
N ALA A 73 -7.68 -0.88 3.66
CA ALA A 73 -7.63 0.20 2.69
C ALA A 73 -7.83 1.56 3.35
N ALA A 74 -7.19 2.56 2.78
CA ALA A 74 -7.42 3.95 3.09
C ALA A 74 -8.48 4.50 2.14
N ARG A 75 -9.49 5.15 2.71
CA ARG A 75 -10.55 5.86 1.97
C ARG A 75 -10.50 7.35 2.26
N ARG A 76 -10.68 8.13 1.21
CA ARG A 76 -10.87 9.58 1.26
C ARG A 76 -11.95 9.97 0.28
N ASP A 77 -12.96 10.73 0.73
CA ASP A 77 -14.07 11.16 -0.11
C ASP A 77 -14.72 10.01 -0.90
N ASN A 78 -15.00 8.90 -0.21
CA ASN A 78 -15.56 7.65 -0.76
C ASN A 78 -14.74 6.95 -1.84
N ARG A 79 -13.46 7.31 -2.00
CA ARG A 79 -12.54 6.64 -2.94
C ARG A 79 -11.42 5.94 -2.19
N PHE A 80 -10.97 4.81 -2.72
CA PHE A 80 -9.78 4.15 -2.22
C PHE A 80 -8.53 4.91 -2.69
N VAL A 81 -7.67 5.24 -1.72
CA VAL A 81 -6.43 5.98 -1.96
C VAL A 81 -5.18 5.20 -1.53
N GLY A 82 -5.36 4.04 -0.95
CA GLY A 82 -4.27 3.15 -0.58
C GLY A 82 -4.77 1.80 -0.09
N VAL A 83 -3.89 0.82 -0.07
CA VAL A 83 -4.16 -0.54 0.38
C VAL A 83 -2.91 -1.18 0.97
N VAL A 84 -3.08 -2.01 1.98
CA VAL A 84 -2.06 -2.89 2.55
C VAL A 84 -2.63 -4.30 2.68
N GLY A 85 -1.83 -5.29 2.35
CA GLY A 85 -2.12 -6.70 2.59
C GLY A 85 -1.15 -7.28 3.60
N VAL A 86 -1.65 -8.09 4.52
CA VAL A 86 -0.86 -8.79 5.54
C VAL A 86 -1.38 -10.21 5.72
N GLU A 87 -0.47 -11.16 5.84
CA GLU A 87 -0.79 -12.57 6.09
C GLU A 87 0.12 -13.15 7.16
N VAL A 88 -0.24 -14.32 7.68
CA VAL A 88 0.64 -15.11 8.55
C VAL A 88 1.27 -16.22 7.72
N GLU A 89 2.58 -16.21 7.66
CA GLU A 89 3.39 -17.22 6.98
C GLU A 89 4.40 -17.81 7.96
N ASN A 90 4.34 -19.13 8.15
CA ASN A 90 5.26 -19.86 9.05
C ASN A 90 5.37 -19.24 10.46
N GLY A 91 4.29 -18.68 11.00
CA GLY A 91 4.24 -18.07 12.34
C GLY A 91 4.76 -16.64 12.43
N SER A 92 5.11 -16.01 11.32
CA SER A 92 5.42 -14.58 11.23
C SER A 92 4.43 -13.84 10.34
N GLY A 93 4.28 -12.55 10.54
CA GLY A 93 3.48 -11.69 9.68
C GLY A 93 4.29 -11.29 8.45
N HIS A 94 3.68 -11.33 7.28
CA HIS A 94 4.25 -10.83 6.04
C HIS A 94 3.38 -9.72 5.46
N ILE A 95 3.94 -8.54 5.27
CA ILE A 95 3.27 -7.47 4.51
C ILE A 95 3.53 -7.74 3.03
N VAL A 96 2.50 -8.21 2.33
CA VAL A 96 2.61 -8.67 0.93
C VAL A 96 2.42 -7.55 -0.08
N THR A 97 1.76 -6.47 0.31
CA THR A 97 1.55 -5.31 -0.54
C THR A 97 1.34 -4.05 0.31
N LEU A 98 1.79 -2.92 -0.19
CA LEU A 98 1.53 -1.60 0.37
C LEU A 98 1.55 -0.59 -0.79
N LEU A 99 0.39 -0.09 -1.15
CA LEU A 99 0.21 0.82 -2.28
C LEU A 99 -0.52 2.09 -1.85
N VAL A 100 -0.10 3.22 -2.40
CA VAL A 100 -0.80 4.50 -2.26
C VAL A 100 -0.96 5.13 -3.63
N ASP A 101 -2.15 5.65 -3.91
CA ASP A 101 -2.44 6.42 -5.12
C ASP A 101 -1.36 7.49 -5.31
N PRO A 102 -0.69 7.55 -6.48
CA PRO A 102 0.37 8.52 -6.74
C PRO A 102 -0.02 9.97 -6.45
N GLU A 103 -1.29 10.32 -6.67
CA GLU A 103 -1.82 11.66 -6.41
C GLU A 103 -2.06 11.95 -4.92
N GLN A 104 -1.99 10.93 -4.08
CA GLN A 104 -2.25 11.00 -2.63
C GLN A 104 -1.01 10.70 -1.78
N ARG A 105 0.17 10.66 -2.38
CA ARG A 105 1.44 10.40 -1.68
C ARG A 105 1.84 11.56 -0.79
N ARG A 106 2.80 11.33 0.12
CA ARG A 106 3.36 12.29 1.09
C ARG A 106 2.35 12.87 2.07
N GLN A 107 1.27 12.15 2.37
CA GLN A 107 0.23 12.54 3.31
C GLN A 107 0.11 11.58 4.51
N GLY A 108 1.10 10.71 4.69
CA GLY A 108 1.13 9.75 5.80
C GLY A 108 0.24 8.53 5.62
N ILE A 109 -0.40 8.33 4.46
CA ILE A 109 -1.33 7.22 4.19
C ILE A 109 -0.63 5.87 4.26
N ALA A 110 0.55 5.73 3.64
CA ALA A 110 1.34 4.49 3.69
C ALA A 110 1.72 4.13 5.13
N ARG A 111 2.09 5.12 5.95
CA ARG A 111 2.38 4.92 7.36
C ARG A 111 1.18 4.42 8.14
N GLN A 112 0.00 5.02 7.94
CA GLN A 112 -1.23 4.59 8.59
C GLN A 112 -1.63 3.17 8.20
N LEU A 113 -1.50 2.81 6.93
CA LEU A 113 -1.75 1.46 6.43
C LEU A 113 -0.79 0.43 7.04
N ALA A 114 0.51 0.73 7.05
CA ALA A 114 1.50 -0.15 7.66
C ALA A 114 1.28 -0.33 9.17
N GLN A 115 0.87 0.72 9.88
CA GLN A 115 0.49 0.64 11.28
C GLN A 115 -0.73 -0.25 11.51
N ALA A 116 -1.75 -0.19 10.63
CA ALA A 116 -2.90 -1.09 10.69
C ALA A 116 -2.51 -2.55 10.51
N ALA A 117 -1.59 -2.84 9.57
CA ALA A 117 -1.04 -4.18 9.38
C ALA A 117 -0.26 -4.67 10.61
N LEU A 118 0.56 -3.82 11.22
CA LEU A 118 1.29 -4.14 12.45
C LEU A 118 0.36 -4.40 13.64
N GLU A 119 -0.70 -3.63 13.77
CA GLU A 119 -1.70 -3.82 14.82
C GLU A 119 -2.46 -5.15 14.63
N TRP A 120 -2.84 -5.45 13.41
CA TRP A 120 -3.44 -6.75 13.08
C TRP A 120 -2.48 -7.91 13.42
N ALA A 121 -1.20 -7.78 13.07
CA ALA A 121 -0.18 -8.80 13.37
C ALA A 121 -0.02 -9.06 14.87
N ARG A 122 -0.08 -8.02 15.71
CA ARG A 122 -0.06 -8.17 17.17
C ARG A 122 -1.24 -8.99 17.66
N HIS A 123 -2.44 -8.76 17.12
CA HIS A 123 -3.64 -9.54 17.47
C HIS A 123 -3.59 -10.98 16.92
N ALA A 124 -2.87 -11.22 15.83
CA ALA A 124 -2.64 -12.55 15.28
C ALA A 124 -1.59 -13.36 16.06
N ASN A 125 -1.02 -12.80 17.15
CA ASN A 125 -0.02 -13.44 18.01
C ASN A 125 1.25 -13.91 17.27
N VAL A 126 1.64 -13.23 16.20
CA VAL A 126 2.94 -13.46 15.56
C VAL A 126 4.05 -12.73 16.33
N ASN A 127 5.27 -13.26 16.26
CA ASN A 127 6.41 -12.71 16.99
C ASN A 127 7.19 -11.65 16.19
N SER A 128 7.02 -11.65 14.89
CA SER A 128 7.71 -10.71 13.99
C SER A 128 6.87 -10.44 12.76
N VAL A 129 7.17 -9.33 12.11
CA VAL A 129 6.62 -8.96 10.78
C VAL A 129 7.78 -8.68 9.85
N TRP A 130 7.72 -9.20 8.64
CA TRP A 130 8.71 -8.95 7.62
C TRP A 130 8.10 -8.38 6.34
N VAL A 131 8.92 -7.75 5.52
CA VAL A 131 8.55 -7.15 4.24
C VAL A 131 9.74 -7.21 3.28
N ASP A 132 9.45 -7.30 2.00
CA ASP A 132 10.44 -7.52 0.95
C ASP A 132 10.29 -6.54 -0.24
N PRO A 133 10.45 -5.22 -0.01
CA PRO A 133 10.36 -4.25 -1.08
C PRO A 133 11.49 -4.43 -2.11
N LEU A 134 11.20 -4.07 -3.36
CA LEU A 134 12.24 -3.96 -4.37
C LEU A 134 13.33 -2.99 -3.93
N ALA A 135 14.59 -3.34 -4.18
CA ALA A 135 15.74 -2.54 -3.75
C ALA A 135 15.73 -1.11 -4.33
N LYS A 136 15.10 -0.91 -5.48
CA LYS A 136 14.93 0.40 -6.11
C LYS A 136 13.86 1.29 -5.44
N PHE A 137 12.96 0.73 -4.63
CA PHE A 137 11.89 1.47 -3.95
C PHE A 137 12.38 2.07 -2.63
N THR A 138 13.20 3.09 -2.71
CA THR A 138 13.86 3.70 -1.55
C THR A 138 12.88 4.36 -0.57
N ALA A 139 11.77 4.91 -1.06
CA ALA A 139 10.74 5.51 -0.21
C ALA A 139 10.07 4.46 0.70
N ALA A 140 9.78 3.27 0.19
CA ALA A 140 9.23 2.17 0.98
C ALA A 140 10.21 1.71 2.05
N GLN A 141 11.49 1.60 1.72
CA GLN A 141 12.55 1.23 2.67
C GLN A 141 12.67 2.25 3.80
N SER A 142 12.65 3.54 3.47
CA SER A 142 12.69 4.62 4.46
C SER A 142 11.48 4.57 5.40
N LEU A 143 10.29 4.27 4.87
CA LEU A 143 9.09 4.10 5.66
C LEU A 143 9.23 2.95 6.66
N PHE A 144 9.68 1.78 6.21
CA PHE A 144 9.83 0.63 7.09
C PHE A 144 10.89 0.85 8.16
N ARG A 145 12.02 1.49 7.85
CA ARG A 145 13.00 1.90 8.87
C ARG A 145 12.39 2.85 9.90
N ALA A 146 11.62 3.83 9.46
CA ALA A 146 10.92 4.77 10.35
C ALA A 146 9.87 4.08 11.25
N LEU A 147 9.33 2.93 10.80
CA LEU A 147 8.41 2.09 11.59
C LEU A 147 9.13 1.05 12.47
N GLY A 148 10.45 1.13 12.61
CA GLY A 148 11.23 0.25 13.47
C GLY A 148 11.60 -1.10 12.84
N PHE A 149 11.49 -1.25 11.52
CA PHE A 149 12.02 -2.41 10.82
C PHE A 149 13.54 -2.28 10.64
N THR A 150 14.23 -3.40 10.76
CA THR A 150 15.66 -3.53 10.51
C THR A 150 15.90 -4.29 9.21
N GLU A 151 16.81 -3.83 8.38
CA GLU A 151 17.23 -4.56 7.19
C GLU A 151 18.00 -5.83 7.59
N THR A 152 17.57 -6.97 7.07
CA THR A 152 18.14 -8.29 7.40
C THR A 152 18.77 -8.97 6.21
N GLY A 153 18.55 -8.50 4.99
CA GLY A 153 19.16 -9.13 3.83
C GLY A 153 18.89 -8.41 2.51
N LEU A 154 19.67 -8.81 1.51
CA LEU A 154 19.54 -8.42 0.12
C LEU A 154 19.55 -9.69 -0.73
N LEU A 155 18.49 -9.88 -1.51
CA LEU A 155 18.37 -10.99 -2.45
C LEU A 155 18.56 -10.45 -3.86
N HIS A 156 19.67 -10.86 -4.51
CA HIS A 156 19.96 -10.43 -5.86
C HIS A 156 19.08 -11.14 -6.87
N ARG A 157 18.53 -10.36 -7.81
CA ARG A 157 17.72 -10.82 -8.92
C ARG A 157 16.57 -11.75 -8.52
N ARG A 158 15.98 -11.49 -7.36
CA ARG A 158 14.95 -12.35 -6.77
C ARG A 158 13.63 -12.34 -7.53
N MET A 159 13.22 -11.16 -8.05
CA MET A 159 11.94 -10.97 -8.73
C MET A 159 12.18 -10.41 -10.13
N TRP A 160 12.04 -11.26 -11.15
CA TRP A 160 12.24 -10.87 -12.58
C TRP A 160 13.51 -10.04 -12.79
N ASN A 161 14.65 -10.51 -12.28
CA ASN A 161 15.95 -9.85 -12.34
C ASN A 161 16.06 -8.56 -11.50
N GLU A 162 15.08 -8.25 -10.67
CA GLU A 162 15.12 -7.15 -9.71
C GLU A 162 15.62 -7.64 -8.34
N ASP A 163 16.44 -6.81 -7.70
CA ASP A 163 16.91 -7.05 -6.34
C ASP A 163 15.80 -6.73 -5.32
N VAL A 164 15.76 -7.51 -4.26
CA VAL A 164 14.79 -7.37 -3.16
C VAL A 164 15.56 -7.20 -1.84
N ARG A 165 15.15 -6.23 -1.04
CA ARG A 165 15.66 -6.06 0.33
C ARG A 165 14.68 -6.66 1.32
N LEU A 166 15.21 -7.32 2.34
CA LEU A 166 14.41 -7.89 3.43
C LEU A 166 14.51 -6.99 4.66
N PHE A 167 13.34 -6.68 5.23
CA PHE A 167 13.23 -5.96 6.49
C PHE A 167 12.37 -6.76 7.46
N GLU A 168 12.73 -6.71 8.74
CA GLU A 168 12.02 -7.39 9.81
C GLU A 168 11.82 -6.45 11.00
N ARG A 169 10.67 -6.61 11.65
CA ARG A 169 10.40 -6.02 12.95
C ARG A 169 9.94 -7.09 13.92
N VAL A 170 10.69 -7.31 14.98
CA VAL A 170 10.27 -8.14 16.11
C VAL A 170 9.19 -7.40 16.90
N LEU A 171 8.09 -8.07 17.19
CA LEU A 171 6.99 -7.51 17.98
C LEU A 171 7.20 -7.88 19.46
N GLU A 172 7.28 -6.86 20.31
CA GLU A 172 7.24 -7.05 21.75
C GLU A 172 5.83 -7.48 22.17
N ARG A 173 5.76 -8.43 23.09
CA ARG A 173 4.51 -8.92 23.69
C ARG A 173 4.09 -8.05 24.86
#